data_d0f94f7410cecf9f067467ec3b001863
#
_entry.id   d0f94f7410cecf9f067467ec3b001863
#
_cell.length_a   1.000
_cell.length_b   1.000
_cell.length_c   1.000
_cell.angle_alpha   90.00
_cell.angle_beta   90.00
_cell.angle_gamma   90.00
#
_symmetry.space_group_name_H-M   'P 1'
#
loop_
_entity.id
_entity.type
_entity.pdbx_description
1 polymer ?
#
loop_
_entity_poly.entity_id
_entity_poly.type
_entity_poly.pdbx_seq_one_letter_code
_entity_poly.pdbx_strand_id
1 'polypeptide(L)'
;MEKKDNICKVQIEYPCQWLYKVIGADLEKLHQILLAIATDSCNISFSNSSSTGKFHCLNLEMTVRSEEERNSIYMELKSHPEVKIVL
;
A
#
# COMPACT_ATOMS: atom_id res chain seq x y z
N MET A 1 -11.61 27.27 17.28
CA MET A 1 -11.26 26.92 16.75
C MET A 1 -11.05 26.62 16.23
N GLU A 2 -10.79 26.32 16.57
CA GLU A 2 -10.49 25.81 16.06
C GLU A 2 -10.15 25.44 15.42
N LYS A 3 -10.15 25.38 15.63
CA LYS A 3 -9.73 24.85 15.01
C LYS A 3 -9.18 24.64 14.37
N LYS A 4 -8.97 24.59 14.73
CA LYS A 4 -8.29 24.38 14.15
C LYS A 4 -7.80 23.85 13.66
N ASP A 5 -7.71 23.64 14.08
CA ASP A 5 -7.01 23.24 13.63
C ASP A 5 -6.87 22.57 13.01
N ASN A 6 -7.17 22.30 13.24
CA ASN A 6 -6.92 21.85 12.64
C ASN A 6 -6.74 21.50 11.66
N ILE A 7 -6.95 21.69 11.83
CA ILE A 7 -6.91 21.69 10.52
C ILE A 7 -6.02 20.85 9.75
N CYS A 8 -4.86 20.95 9.91
CA CYS A 8 -3.93 20.14 9.24
C CYS A 8 -4.00 18.73 9.65
N LYS A 9 -4.80 18.45 10.57
CA LYS A 9 -4.96 17.10 11.01
C LYS A 9 -6.14 16.49 10.37
N VAL A 10 -5.90 15.61 9.43
CA VAL A 10 -6.93 14.80 8.88
C VAL A 10 -7.18 13.66 9.83
N GLN A 11 -8.38 13.59 10.34
CA GLN A 11 -8.77 12.46 11.15
C GLN A 11 -9.18 11.32 10.24
N ILE A 12 -8.45 10.24 10.32
CA ILE A 12 -8.77 9.05 9.54
C ILE A 12 -9.65 8.17 10.41
N GLU A 13 -10.81 7.84 9.88
CA GLU A 13 -11.74 6.97 10.59
C GLU A 13 -11.53 5.54 10.16
N TYR A 14 -11.41 4.65 11.10
CA TYR A 14 -11.22 3.24 10.85
C TYR A 14 -12.49 2.46 11.18
N PRO A 15 -12.77 1.36 10.48
CA PRO A 15 -11.99 0.84 9.35
C PRO A 15 -12.12 1.72 8.13
N CYS A 16 -11.09 1.74 7.30
CA CYS A 16 -11.12 2.52 6.07
C CYS A 16 -10.37 1.80 4.98
N GLN A 17 -10.61 2.21 3.74
CA GLN A 17 -9.87 1.66 2.62
C GLN A 17 -8.56 2.41 2.46
N TRP A 18 -7.49 1.66 2.29
CA TRP A 18 -6.17 2.24 2.15
C TRP A 18 -5.50 1.68 0.91
N LEU A 19 -4.87 2.56 0.16
CA LEU A 19 -4.19 2.18 -1.06
C LEU A 19 -2.68 2.22 -0.86
N TYR A 20 -2.04 1.08 -1.10
CA TYR A 20 -0.58 0.99 -1.13
C TYR A 20 -0.13 0.87 -2.57
N LYS A 21 0.88 1.64 -2.94
CA LYS A 21 1.53 1.50 -4.24
C LYS A 21 2.87 0.83 -4.01
N VAL A 22 3.05 -0.33 -4.62
CA VAL A 22 4.23 -1.17 -4.39
C VAL A 22 5.01 -1.26 -5.69
N ILE A 23 6.27 -0.86 -5.63
CA ILE A 23 7.11 -0.78 -6.81
C ILE A 23 8.28 -1.73 -6.66
N GLY A 24 8.56 -2.48 -7.71
CA GLY A 24 9.70 -3.40 -7.75
C GLY A 24 10.01 -3.80 -9.17
N ALA A 25 11.07 -4.59 -9.31
CA ALA A 25 11.59 -4.98 -10.62
C ALA A 25 10.92 -6.22 -11.21
N ASP A 26 10.35 -7.08 -10.36
CA ASP A 26 9.77 -8.34 -10.80
C ASP A 26 8.27 -8.32 -10.52
N LEU A 27 7.48 -8.14 -11.59
CA LEU A 27 6.04 -8.01 -11.46
C LEU A 27 5.40 -9.24 -10.85
N GLU A 28 5.84 -10.41 -11.26
CA GLU A 28 5.27 -11.66 -10.78
C GLU A 28 5.52 -11.85 -9.29
N LYS A 29 6.75 -11.59 -8.87
CA LYS A 29 7.10 -11.72 -7.44
C LYS A 29 6.36 -10.69 -6.59
N LEU A 30 6.23 -9.46 -7.10
CA LEU A 30 5.44 -8.45 -6.41
C LEU A 30 4.01 -8.91 -6.22
N HIS A 31 3.41 -9.47 -7.27
CA HIS A 31 2.03 -9.94 -7.20
C HIS A 31 1.90 -11.04 -6.16
N GLN A 32 2.85 -11.97 -6.11
CA GLN A 32 2.83 -13.04 -5.12
C GLN A 32 2.95 -12.51 -3.70
N ILE A 33 3.80 -11.50 -3.50
CA ILE A 33 3.95 -10.87 -2.19
C ILE A 33 2.63 -10.24 -1.75
N LEU A 34 1.99 -9.51 -2.66
CA LEU A 34 0.71 -8.88 -2.34
C LEU A 34 -0.37 -9.90 -2.04
N LEU A 35 -0.37 -11.01 -2.79
CA LEU A 35 -1.34 -12.07 -2.52
C LEU A 35 -1.15 -12.67 -1.14
N ALA A 36 0.10 -12.79 -0.68
CA ALA A 36 0.39 -13.35 0.63
C ALA A 36 -0.04 -12.43 1.76
N ILE A 37 0.03 -11.12 1.51
CA ILE A 37 -0.34 -10.12 2.53
C ILE A 37 -1.83 -9.83 2.49
N ALA A 38 -2.43 -9.93 1.32
CA ALA A 38 -3.81 -9.53 1.10
C ALA A 38 -4.79 -10.42 1.86
N THR A 39 -5.87 -9.79 2.31
CA THR A 39 -6.96 -10.50 2.96
C THR A 39 -8.16 -10.54 2.01
N ASP A 40 -9.27 -11.08 2.52
CA ASP A 40 -10.45 -11.31 1.70
C ASP A 40 -11.04 -10.04 1.10
N SER A 41 -10.82 -8.89 1.74
CA SER A 41 -11.42 -7.65 1.26
C SER A 41 -10.41 -6.75 0.59
N CYS A 42 -9.45 -7.32 -0.12
CA CYS A 42 -8.43 -6.56 -0.80
C CYS A 42 -8.63 -6.61 -2.31
N ASN A 43 -7.98 -5.67 -2.97
CA ASN A 43 -8.04 -5.55 -4.42
C ASN A 43 -6.62 -5.24 -4.92
N ILE A 44 -6.12 -6.09 -5.82
CA ILE A 44 -4.78 -5.89 -6.38
C ILE A 44 -4.96 -5.54 -7.85
N SER A 45 -4.33 -4.45 -8.28
CA SER A 45 -4.41 -4.05 -9.67
C SER A 45 -3.04 -3.56 -10.13
N PHE A 46 -2.81 -3.70 -11.43
CA PHE A 46 -1.61 -3.18 -12.06
C PHE A 46 -1.78 -1.68 -12.28
N SER A 47 -0.80 -0.90 -11.85
CA SER A 47 -0.85 0.55 -12.06
C SER A 47 -0.12 0.93 -13.34
N ASN A 48 1.20 0.74 -13.36
CA ASN A 48 1.98 1.03 -14.56
C ASN A 48 3.38 0.45 -14.43
N SER A 49 4.13 0.52 -15.52
CA SER A 49 5.54 0.18 -15.53
C SER A 49 6.34 1.43 -15.87
N SER A 50 7.63 1.43 -15.51
CA SER A 50 8.50 2.52 -15.92
C SER A 50 8.67 2.48 -17.43
N SER A 51 9.10 3.60 -18.01
CA SER A 51 9.28 3.71 -19.44
C SER A 51 10.30 2.72 -20.00
N THR A 52 11.26 2.30 -19.17
CA THR A 52 12.25 1.32 -19.55
C THR A 52 11.82 -0.11 -19.29
N GLY A 53 10.69 -0.29 -18.61
CA GLY A 53 10.21 -1.61 -18.22
C GLY A 53 10.96 -2.24 -17.07
N LYS A 54 11.83 -1.49 -16.42
CA LYS A 54 12.64 -2.03 -15.32
C LYS A 54 11.88 -2.16 -14.03
N PHE A 55 10.88 -1.32 -13.83
CA PHE A 55 10.13 -1.31 -12.58
C PHE A 55 8.65 -1.33 -12.88
N HIS A 56 7.91 -1.96 -11.99
CA HIS A 56 6.46 -2.11 -12.12
C HIS A 56 5.81 -1.65 -10.85
N CYS A 57 4.63 -1.07 -10.97
CA CYS A 57 3.86 -0.59 -9.83
C CYS A 57 2.56 -1.35 -9.75
N LEU A 58 2.32 -1.97 -8.62
CA LEU A 58 1.04 -2.61 -8.33
C LEU A 58 0.33 -1.84 -7.23
N ASN A 59 -0.98 -1.76 -7.33
CA ASN A 59 -1.81 -1.17 -6.31
C ASN A 59 -2.40 -2.27 -5.44
N LEU A 60 -2.28 -2.09 -4.13
CA LEU A 60 -2.95 -2.97 -3.18
C LEU A 60 -3.93 -2.10 -2.39
N GLU A 61 -5.21 -2.31 -2.65
CA GLU A 61 -6.27 -1.60 -1.95
C GLU A 61 -6.92 -2.56 -0.97
N MET A 62 -6.97 -2.18 0.29
CA MET A 62 -7.52 -3.07 1.30
C MET A 62 -8.10 -2.27 2.45
N THR A 63 -8.96 -2.91 3.20
CA THR A 63 -9.53 -2.32 4.40
C THR A 63 -8.56 -2.51 5.55
N VAL A 64 -8.20 -1.40 6.20
CA VAL A 64 -7.38 -1.43 7.41
C VAL A 64 -8.25 -1.01 8.58
N ARG A 65 -8.07 -1.67 9.71
CA ARG A 65 -8.94 -1.48 10.87
C ARG A 65 -8.37 -0.49 11.87
N SER A 66 -7.09 -0.19 11.76
CA SER A 66 -6.43 0.71 12.69
C SER A 66 -5.17 1.26 12.05
N GLU A 67 -4.65 2.31 12.65
CA GLU A 67 -3.38 2.87 12.23
C GLU A 67 -2.26 1.85 12.42
N GLU A 68 -2.32 1.07 13.48
CA GLU A 68 -1.33 0.04 13.72
C GLU A 68 -1.32 -1.01 12.61
N GLU A 69 -2.50 -1.44 12.19
CA GLU A 69 -2.60 -2.41 11.09
C GLU A 69 -2.04 -1.81 9.81
N ARG A 70 -2.40 -0.56 9.51
CA ARG A 70 -1.91 0.12 8.33
C ARG A 70 -0.39 0.18 8.31
N ASN A 71 0.21 0.56 9.43
CA ASN A 71 1.66 0.68 9.54
C ASN A 71 2.34 -0.68 9.50
N SER A 72 1.72 -1.68 10.09
CA SER A 72 2.25 -3.03 10.10
C SER A 72 2.34 -3.59 8.67
N ILE A 73 1.30 -3.38 7.88
CA ILE A 73 1.29 -3.82 6.49
C ILE A 73 2.36 -3.09 5.69
N TYR A 74 2.48 -1.79 5.91
CA TYR A 74 3.51 -0.99 5.23
C TYR A 74 4.91 -1.54 5.53
N MET A 75 5.19 -1.82 6.79
CA MET A 75 6.49 -2.34 7.17
C MET A 75 6.73 -3.72 6.60
N GLU A 76 5.70 -4.55 6.58
CA GLU A 76 5.81 -5.89 5.99
C GLU A 76 6.13 -5.80 4.51
N LEU A 77 5.45 -4.92 3.79
CA LEU A 77 5.74 -4.72 2.37
C LEU A 77 7.19 -4.30 2.16
N LYS A 78 7.66 -3.36 2.98
CA LYS A 78 9.03 -2.87 2.85
C LYS A 78 10.07 -3.91 3.21
N SER A 79 9.71 -4.92 3.98
CA SER A 79 10.67 -5.94 4.41
C SER A 79 11.06 -6.91 3.30
N HIS A 80 10.29 -6.97 2.22
CA HIS A 80 10.57 -7.89 1.13
C HIS A 80 11.65 -7.32 0.21
N PRO A 81 12.70 -8.10 -0.10
CA PRO A 81 13.78 -7.60 -0.97
C PRO A 81 13.31 -7.21 -2.36
N GLU A 82 12.23 -7.83 -2.84
CA GLU A 82 11.70 -7.52 -4.16
C GLU A 82 11.00 -6.18 -4.22
N VAL A 83 10.62 -5.63 -3.08
CA VAL A 83 9.93 -4.36 -3.01
C VAL A 83 10.96 -3.25 -2.88
N LYS A 84 10.97 -2.34 -3.86
CA LYS A 84 11.90 -1.23 -3.86
C LYS A 84 11.32 -0.01 -3.16
N ILE A 85 10.05 0.28 -3.42
CA ILE A 85 9.39 1.47 -2.88
C ILE A 85 7.96 1.10 -2.53
N VAL A 86 7.48 1.63 -1.41
CA VAL A 86 6.08 1.57 -1.02
C VAL A 86 5.61 3.00 -0.79
N LEU A 87 4.54 3.37 -1.47
CA LEU A 87 3.96 4.70 -1.33
C LEU A 87 2.59 4.63 -0.66
#